data_f302414b48ebf0957432d8e48f112ce0
#
_entry.id   f302414b48ebf0957432d8e48f112ce0
#
_cell.length_a   1.000
_cell.length_b   1.000
_cell.length_c   1.000
_cell.angle_alpha   90.00
_cell.angle_beta   90.00
_cell.angle_gamma   90.00
#
_symmetry.space_group_name_H-M   'P 1'
#
loop_
_entity.id
_entity.type
_entity.pdbx_description
1 polymer ?
#
loop_
_entity_poly.entity_id
_entity_poly.type
_entity_poly.pdbx_seq_one_letter_code
_entity_poly.pdbx_strand_id
1 'polypeptide(L)'
;MNKKEVAELKRRFKKEGCSIQRMAGCYVDGEKHKLCSFTQTFLNLEDEEFYKYLDVAKKALSGTLGNNLINLEFPIIEEEIGGRQQILMALRASKLQDEGLLDAFYDHIIDTYDFVGNYLITIYYDVYDIPMKGTDELAMDESDEVYEYILVCINPVTLSKAALGYLEDKNTIGARIRDWVVGVTDTAFLFPAFNERSTDIHSTLVYTKNAKEPHEEFWENGLGCKTVQTATQKKDAFENMVVQAMGPDNEDTKDTVLDVQQNLNDYIEIEKEKVEKDAPIFIDGEVVEELLTEAGIPEQKAERIKENFDNFFEDNLPDANDLLDSRALKNNEIRVEKKQLQEKVVELTNQLEEAGIIQKDGSSTDIIIKVDPEKVSEVTKQFVDGRQCIVIPVSDADSARVNGEEIE
;
A
#
# COMPACT_ATOMS: atom_id res chain seq x y z
N MET A 1 0.23 17.05 8.65
CA MET A 1 -1.15 16.88 8.08
C MET A 1 -1.74 15.54 8.47
N ASN A 2 -3.03 15.47 8.77
CA ASN A 2 -3.76 14.24 9.06
C ASN A 2 -4.68 13.80 7.89
N LYS A 3 -5.33 12.63 8.02
CA LYS A 3 -6.19 12.08 6.95
C LYS A 3 -7.37 12.99 6.57
N LYS A 4 -7.93 13.73 7.54
CA LYS A 4 -9.08 14.63 7.31
C LYS A 4 -8.65 15.86 6.50
N GLU A 5 -7.49 16.43 6.82
CA GLU A 5 -6.90 17.58 6.14
C GLU A 5 -6.52 17.25 4.69
N VAL A 6 -5.84 16.12 4.47
CA VAL A 6 -5.52 15.64 3.11
C VAL A 6 -6.81 15.43 2.31
N ALA A 7 -7.83 14.82 2.91
CA ALA A 7 -9.11 14.58 2.24
C ALA A 7 -9.85 15.91 1.94
N GLU A 8 -9.74 16.92 2.81
CA GLU A 8 -10.31 18.24 2.63
C GLU A 8 -9.72 18.92 1.38
N LEU A 9 -8.39 18.99 1.28
CA LEU A 9 -7.73 19.54 0.11
C LEU A 9 -8.05 18.76 -1.17
N LYS A 10 -7.99 17.44 -1.11
CA LYS A 10 -8.26 16.58 -2.28
C LYS A 10 -9.67 16.72 -2.83
N ARG A 11 -10.68 16.96 -1.98
CA ARG A 11 -12.07 17.14 -2.42
C ARG A 11 -12.26 18.38 -3.30
N ARG A 12 -11.38 19.36 -3.20
CA ARG A 12 -11.42 20.61 -3.98
C ARG A 12 -10.92 20.44 -5.41
N PHE A 13 -10.15 19.39 -5.69
CA PHE A 13 -9.65 19.10 -7.03
C PHE A 13 -10.77 18.51 -7.91
N LYS A 14 -11.81 19.34 -8.14
CA LYS A 14 -12.96 19.09 -9.01
C LYS A 14 -13.22 20.35 -9.81
N LYS A 15 -13.88 20.25 -10.98
CA LYS A 15 -14.12 21.40 -11.84
C LYS A 15 -14.89 22.51 -11.11
N GLU A 16 -15.94 22.15 -10.36
CA GLU A 16 -16.82 23.08 -9.66
C GLU A 16 -16.21 23.69 -8.38
N GLY A 17 -15.11 23.12 -7.88
CA GLY A 17 -14.46 23.57 -6.63
C GLY A 17 -12.99 23.91 -6.78
N CYS A 18 -12.49 23.93 -8.02
CA CYS A 18 -11.08 24.20 -8.29
C CYS A 18 -10.76 25.68 -8.09
N SER A 19 -9.82 25.95 -7.21
CA SER A 19 -9.28 27.29 -6.93
C SER A 19 -7.83 27.45 -7.35
N ILE A 20 -7.26 26.45 -8.05
CA ILE A 20 -5.92 26.54 -8.63
C ILE A 20 -5.91 27.73 -9.59
N GLN A 21 -5.09 28.73 -9.27
CA GLN A 21 -5.04 29.97 -10.04
C GLN A 21 -4.07 29.85 -11.21
N ARG A 22 -2.91 29.28 -10.97
CA ARG A 22 -1.82 29.23 -11.94
C ARG A 22 -1.10 27.89 -11.91
N MET A 23 -0.60 27.49 -13.06
CA MET A 23 0.25 26.34 -13.25
C MET A 23 1.49 26.73 -14.03
N ALA A 24 2.63 26.20 -13.65
CA ALA A 24 3.87 26.25 -14.40
C ALA A 24 4.41 24.83 -14.60
N GLY A 25 5.18 24.61 -15.64
CA GLY A 25 5.76 23.29 -15.88
C GLY A 25 7.05 23.37 -16.70
N CYS A 26 7.88 22.34 -16.56
CA CYS A 26 9.12 22.15 -17.30
C CYS A 26 9.26 20.68 -17.72
N TYR A 27 9.44 20.46 -19.02
CA TYR A 27 9.74 19.13 -19.56
C TYR A 27 11.25 18.95 -19.68
N VAL A 28 11.76 17.91 -19.05
CA VAL A 28 13.19 17.59 -18.96
C VAL A 28 13.45 16.26 -19.67
N ASP A 29 14.52 16.19 -20.48
CA ASP A 29 14.94 14.96 -21.14
C ASP A 29 15.84 14.09 -20.25
N GLY A 30 16.17 12.88 -20.73
CA GLY A 30 17.02 11.95 -20.01
C GLY A 30 18.49 12.38 -19.86
N GLU A 31 18.90 13.46 -20.53
CA GLU A 31 20.23 14.08 -20.41
C GLU A 31 20.19 15.32 -19.50
N LYS A 32 19.09 15.52 -18.77
CA LYS A 32 18.85 16.63 -17.85
C LYS A 32 18.75 18.02 -18.53
N HIS A 33 18.36 18.07 -19.81
CA HIS A 33 18.12 19.34 -20.51
C HIS A 33 16.65 19.75 -20.40
N LYS A 34 16.41 21.03 -20.11
CA LYS A 34 15.08 21.64 -20.18
C LYS A 34 14.67 21.79 -21.64
N LEU A 35 13.72 20.98 -22.12
CA LEU A 35 13.25 21.04 -23.51
C LEU A 35 12.18 22.12 -23.73
N CYS A 36 11.26 22.29 -22.80
CA CYS A 36 10.31 23.40 -22.81
C CYS A 36 9.87 23.73 -21.39
N SER A 37 9.53 24.99 -21.16
CA SER A 37 8.86 25.48 -19.97
C SER A 37 7.60 26.25 -20.36
N PHE A 38 6.60 26.24 -19.50
CA PHE A 38 5.34 26.93 -19.73
C PHE A 38 4.72 27.43 -18.42
N THR A 39 3.95 28.49 -18.53
CA THR A 39 3.17 29.03 -17.42
C THR A 39 1.77 29.40 -17.94
N GLN A 40 0.73 28.98 -17.23
CA GLN A 40 -0.66 29.14 -17.67
C GLN A 40 -1.59 29.49 -16.49
N THR A 41 -2.63 30.22 -16.77
CA THR A 41 -3.75 30.37 -15.85
C THR A 41 -4.58 29.10 -15.88
N PHE A 42 -4.66 28.37 -14.75
CA PHE A 42 -5.20 27.02 -14.72
C PHE A 42 -6.65 26.92 -15.19
N LEU A 43 -7.49 27.87 -14.80
CA LEU A 43 -8.91 27.87 -15.17
C LEU A 43 -9.18 28.21 -16.64
N ASN A 44 -8.16 28.65 -17.40
CA ASN A 44 -8.26 28.93 -18.82
C ASN A 44 -7.87 27.74 -19.71
N LEU A 45 -7.49 26.61 -19.11
CA LEU A 45 -7.18 25.39 -19.85
C LEU A 45 -8.42 24.83 -20.54
N GLU A 46 -8.23 24.23 -21.72
CA GLU A 46 -9.26 23.43 -22.38
C GLU A 46 -9.67 22.22 -21.50
N ASP A 47 -10.92 21.82 -21.58
CA ASP A 47 -11.49 20.81 -20.67
C ASP A 47 -10.66 19.52 -20.58
N GLU A 48 -10.15 19.01 -21.71
CA GLU A 48 -9.36 17.78 -21.73
C GLU A 48 -8.03 17.95 -20.97
N GLU A 49 -7.31 19.03 -21.19
CA GLU A 49 -6.07 19.36 -20.50
C GLU A 49 -6.31 19.63 -19.01
N PHE A 50 -7.35 20.42 -18.71
CA PHE A 50 -7.76 20.74 -17.34
C PHE A 50 -7.94 19.48 -16.50
N TYR A 51 -8.70 18.50 -16.97
CA TYR A 51 -8.91 17.25 -16.22
C TYR A 51 -7.64 16.43 -16.07
N LYS A 52 -6.78 16.40 -17.08
CA LYS A 52 -5.52 15.63 -17.01
C LYS A 52 -4.54 16.21 -15.98
N TYR A 53 -4.37 17.53 -15.97
CA TYR A 53 -3.54 18.18 -14.97
C TYR A 53 -4.17 18.11 -13.57
N LEU A 54 -5.48 18.18 -13.47
CA LEU A 54 -6.17 17.98 -12.20
C LEU A 54 -5.99 16.55 -11.65
N ASP A 55 -5.96 15.53 -12.51
CA ASP A 55 -5.67 14.15 -12.12
C ASP A 55 -4.23 13.99 -11.60
N VAL A 56 -3.25 14.70 -12.17
CA VAL A 56 -1.88 14.76 -11.66
C VAL A 56 -1.86 15.33 -10.24
N ALA A 57 -2.49 16.49 -10.04
CA ALA A 57 -2.58 17.13 -8.72
C ALA A 57 -3.30 16.24 -7.67
N LYS A 58 -4.39 15.58 -8.05
CA LYS A 58 -5.10 14.61 -7.19
C LYS A 58 -4.21 13.43 -6.78
N LYS A 59 -3.35 12.99 -7.69
CA LYS A 59 -2.47 11.84 -7.43
C LYS A 59 -1.47 12.17 -6.33
N ALA A 60 -0.93 13.39 -6.30
CA ALA A 60 -0.02 13.86 -5.28
C ALA A 60 -0.60 13.84 -3.85
N LEU A 61 -1.92 13.84 -3.71
CA LEU A 61 -2.63 13.73 -2.42
C LEU A 61 -3.31 12.35 -2.26
N SER A 62 -2.74 11.30 -2.83
CA SER A 62 -3.30 9.95 -2.78
C SER A 62 -2.38 8.95 -2.09
N GLY A 63 -2.97 7.93 -1.46
CA GLY A 63 -2.24 6.90 -0.75
C GLY A 63 -2.47 6.97 0.76
N THR A 64 -1.62 6.30 1.50
CA THR A 64 -1.71 6.18 2.96
C THR A 64 -0.71 7.10 3.62
N LEU A 65 -1.14 7.84 4.64
CA LEU A 65 -0.25 8.63 5.50
C LEU A 65 0.74 7.70 6.23
N GLY A 66 1.97 8.17 6.39
CA GLY A 66 3.08 7.38 6.92
C GLY A 66 3.72 6.46 5.88
N ASN A 67 3.11 6.29 4.71
CA ASN A 67 3.61 5.41 3.66
C ASN A 67 3.83 6.13 2.31
N ASN A 68 2.74 6.45 1.59
CA ASN A 68 2.86 7.24 0.36
C ASN A 68 2.88 8.75 0.61
N LEU A 69 2.20 9.19 1.66
CA LEU A 69 2.12 10.58 2.09
C LEU A 69 2.85 10.72 3.42
N ILE A 70 3.88 11.57 3.46
CA ILE A 70 4.76 11.70 4.60
C ILE A 70 4.89 13.17 4.95
N ASN A 71 4.71 13.50 6.23
CA ASN A 71 4.97 14.84 6.74
C ASN A 71 6.47 14.96 7.01
N LEU A 72 7.10 15.98 6.44
CA LEU A 72 8.50 16.30 6.68
C LEU A 72 8.60 17.71 7.27
N GLU A 73 9.58 17.90 8.16
CA GLU A 73 9.87 19.18 8.79
C GLU A 73 11.17 19.76 8.24
N PHE A 74 11.20 21.10 8.16
CA PHE A 74 12.41 21.82 7.80
C PHE A 74 13.28 22.02 9.06
N PRO A 75 14.58 21.66 8.99
CA PRO A 75 15.53 22.10 10.02
C PRO A 75 15.61 23.64 10.06
N ILE A 76 15.86 24.22 11.22
CA ILE A 76 15.93 25.68 11.41
C ILE A 76 16.88 26.35 10.42
N ILE A 77 18.00 25.68 10.06
CA ILE A 77 18.97 26.22 9.11
C ILE A 77 18.38 26.42 7.71
N GLU A 78 17.40 25.61 7.31
CA GLU A 78 16.73 25.74 6.00
C GLU A 78 15.63 26.81 6.00
N GLU A 79 15.27 27.30 7.17
CA GLU A 79 14.35 28.44 7.37
C GLU A 79 15.07 29.79 7.44
N GLU A 80 16.42 29.78 7.50
CA GLU A 80 17.23 30.99 7.45
C GLU A 80 17.38 31.53 6.03
N ILE A 81 17.85 32.78 5.91
CA ILE A 81 18.05 33.42 4.60
C ILE A 81 19.04 32.60 3.76
N GLY A 82 18.56 32.14 2.60
CA GLY A 82 19.32 31.31 1.67
C GLY A 82 19.03 29.80 1.82
N GLY A 83 18.26 29.40 2.81
CA GLY A 83 17.80 28.02 2.97
C GLY A 83 16.73 27.64 1.92
N ARG A 84 16.50 26.34 1.76
CA ARG A 84 15.58 25.80 0.73
C ARG A 84 14.13 26.14 1.01
N GLN A 85 13.72 26.14 2.29
CA GLN A 85 12.40 26.60 2.70
C GLN A 85 12.10 28.03 2.22
N GLN A 86 13.12 28.95 2.29
CA GLN A 86 12.97 30.31 1.83
C GLN A 86 12.79 30.42 0.32
N ILE A 87 13.40 29.51 -0.46
CA ILE A 87 13.17 29.43 -1.90
C ILE A 87 11.71 29.05 -2.19
N LEU A 88 11.17 28.07 -1.46
CA LEU A 88 9.75 27.68 -1.59
C LEU A 88 8.80 28.81 -1.17
N MET A 89 9.14 29.55 -0.12
CA MET A 89 8.39 30.76 0.31
C MET A 89 8.39 31.84 -0.79
N ALA A 90 9.55 32.11 -1.41
CA ALA A 90 9.65 33.06 -2.50
C ALA A 90 8.85 32.61 -3.74
N LEU A 91 8.93 31.33 -4.09
CA LEU A 91 8.19 30.74 -5.20
C LEU A 91 6.68 30.87 -4.99
N ARG A 92 6.19 30.54 -3.78
CA ARG A 92 4.78 30.76 -3.41
C ARG A 92 4.38 32.24 -3.49
N ALA A 93 5.18 33.12 -2.90
CA ALA A 93 4.93 34.56 -2.88
C ALA A 93 4.92 35.19 -4.28
N SER A 94 5.71 34.66 -5.21
CA SER A 94 5.71 35.11 -6.63
C SER A 94 4.42 34.73 -7.38
N LYS A 95 3.60 33.83 -6.81
CA LYS A 95 2.41 33.25 -7.45
C LYS A 95 2.72 32.64 -8.83
N LEU A 96 3.90 32.07 -8.96
CA LEU A 96 4.47 31.53 -10.21
C LEU A 96 4.55 32.56 -11.36
N GLN A 97 4.81 33.84 -11.05
CA GLN A 97 4.92 34.92 -12.06
C GLN A 97 6.35 35.30 -12.36
N ASP A 98 7.31 34.91 -11.52
CA ASP A 98 8.73 35.19 -11.69
C ASP A 98 9.38 34.06 -12.49
N GLU A 99 9.64 34.31 -13.78
CA GLU A 99 10.24 33.32 -14.68
C GLU A 99 11.69 32.96 -14.26
N GLY A 100 12.45 33.92 -13.72
CA GLY A 100 13.81 33.66 -13.28
C GLY A 100 13.87 32.76 -12.06
N LEU A 101 12.94 32.97 -11.12
CA LEU A 101 12.81 32.11 -9.94
C LEU A 101 12.32 30.72 -10.32
N LEU A 102 11.37 30.60 -11.25
CA LEU A 102 10.92 29.31 -11.77
C LEU A 102 12.04 28.55 -12.46
N ASP A 103 12.82 29.23 -13.31
CA ASP A 103 13.93 28.61 -14.05
C ASP A 103 15.02 28.07 -13.10
N ALA A 104 15.40 28.87 -12.09
CA ALA A 104 16.34 28.46 -11.06
C ALA A 104 15.81 27.30 -10.21
N PHE A 105 14.51 27.27 -9.94
CA PHE A 105 13.87 26.18 -9.20
C PHE A 105 13.83 24.88 -10.02
N TYR A 106 13.59 24.96 -11.34
CA TYR A 106 13.70 23.78 -12.21
C TYR A 106 15.11 23.23 -12.23
N ASP A 107 16.15 24.08 -12.35
CA ASP A 107 17.55 23.65 -12.29
C ASP A 107 17.84 22.94 -10.96
N HIS A 108 17.38 23.49 -9.86
CA HIS A 108 17.55 22.87 -8.55
C HIS A 108 16.90 21.48 -8.46
N ILE A 109 15.67 21.30 -8.98
CA ILE A 109 15.03 19.97 -9.05
C ILE A 109 15.84 19.02 -9.95
N ILE A 110 16.29 19.48 -11.12
CA ILE A 110 17.07 18.68 -12.08
C ILE A 110 18.38 18.17 -11.46
N ASP A 111 19.02 19.00 -10.65
CA ASP A 111 20.28 18.66 -9.99
C ASP A 111 20.10 17.66 -8.84
N THR A 112 18.95 17.70 -8.15
CA THR A 112 18.71 16.93 -6.91
C THR A 112 17.79 15.73 -7.08
N TYR A 113 17.01 15.68 -8.17
CA TYR A 113 16.16 14.55 -8.49
C TYR A 113 16.89 13.54 -9.38
N ASP A 114 17.27 12.40 -8.79
CA ASP A 114 17.93 11.33 -9.55
C ASP A 114 16.90 10.43 -10.23
N PHE A 115 16.75 10.63 -11.53
CA PHE A 115 15.83 9.85 -12.36
C PHE A 115 16.42 9.55 -13.73
N VAL A 116 16.34 8.29 -14.15
CA VAL A 116 16.81 7.86 -15.48
C VAL A 116 15.66 7.93 -16.48
N GLY A 117 15.66 8.92 -17.33
CA GLY A 117 14.67 9.12 -18.39
C GLY A 117 14.07 10.52 -18.40
N ASN A 118 13.07 10.72 -19.24
CA ASN A 118 12.40 12.00 -19.37
C ASN A 118 11.33 12.17 -18.30
N TYR A 119 11.13 13.40 -17.83
CA TYR A 119 10.09 13.70 -16.85
C TYR A 119 9.52 15.11 -17.03
N LEU A 120 8.34 15.32 -16.53
CA LEU A 120 7.63 16.59 -16.47
C LEU A 120 7.56 17.06 -15.02
N ILE A 121 8.05 18.26 -14.74
CA ILE A 121 7.83 18.99 -13.49
C ILE A 121 6.60 19.86 -13.69
N THR A 122 5.61 19.76 -12.82
CA THR A 122 4.45 20.67 -12.78
C THR A 122 4.33 21.31 -11.41
N ILE A 123 4.07 22.60 -11.38
CA ILE A 123 3.87 23.39 -10.16
C ILE A 123 2.50 24.03 -10.25
N TYR A 124 1.67 23.80 -9.24
CA TYR A 124 0.35 24.41 -9.10
C TYR A 124 0.40 25.42 -7.96
N TYR A 125 -0.14 26.61 -8.17
CA TYR A 125 -0.39 27.60 -7.15
C TYR A 125 -1.89 27.67 -6.89
N ASP A 126 -2.28 27.40 -5.66
CA ASP A 126 -3.67 27.35 -5.24
C ASP A 126 -3.91 28.27 -4.04
N VAL A 127 -5.12 28.82 -3.95
CA VAL A 127 -5.58 29.67 -2.86
C VAL A 127 -6.87 29.10 -2.32
N TYR A 128 -6.84 28.69 -1.06
CA TYR A 128 -7.98 28.10 -0.38
C TYR A 128 -8.51 29.00 0.72
N ASP A 129 -9.72 29.51 0.52
CA ASP A 129 -10.48 30.17 1.57
C ASP A 129 -11.03 29.08 2.50
N ILE A 130 -10.46 28.96 3.70
CA ILE A 130 -10.83 27.92 4.67
C ILE A 130 -12.17 28.30 5.29
N PRO A 131 -13.25 27.53 5.08
CA PRO A 131 -14.55 27.87 5.67
C PRO A 131 -14.51 27.67 7.18
N MET A 132 -15.08 28.63 7.94
CA MET A 132 -15.34 28.44 9.37
C MET A 132 -16.21 27.21 9.57
N LYS A 133 -15.95 26.43 10.61
CA LYS A 133 -16.82 25.34 11.04
C LYS A 133 -17.59 25.77 12.28
N GLY A 134 -18.90 25.60 12.25
CA GLY A 134 -19.76 25.75 13.41
C GLY A 134 -19.49 24.67 14.46
N THR A 135 -20.08 24.82 15.63
CA THR A 135 -20.04 23.82 16.71
C THR A 135 -20.63 22.45 16.31
N ASP A 136 -21.37 22.40 15.22
CA ASP A 136 -21.94 21.20 14.58
C ASP A 136 -21.09 20.64 13.42
N GLU A 137 -19.85 21.13 13.28
CA GLU A 137 -18.91 20.79 12.19
C GLU A 137 -19.38 21.18 10.77
N LEU A 138 -20.49 21.89 10.62
CA LEU A 138 -20.94 22.39 9.33
C LEU A 138 -20.15 23.64 8.91
N ALA A 139 -19.82 23.71 7.61
CA ALA A 139 -19.14 24.87 7.04
C ALA A 139 -20.06 26.10 7.06
N MET A 140 -19.53 27.24 7.50
CA MET A 140 -20.18 28.54 7.44
C MET A 140 -19.76 29.29 6.18
N ASP A 141 -20.54 30.32 5.78
CA ASP A 141 -20.20 31.17 4.63
C ASP A 141 -19.02 32.13 4.91
N GLU A 142 -18.55 32.19 6.15
CA GLU A 142 -17.40 33.01 6.57
C GLU A 142 -16.11 32.22 6.48
N SER A 143 -15.04 32.91 6.02
CA SER A 143 -13.69 32.34 5.90
C SER A 143 -12.92 32.58 7.19
N ASP A 144 -12.24 31.54 7.69
CA ASP A 144 -11.41 31.61 8.90
C ASP A 144 -10.02 32.14 8.55
N GLU A 145 -9.42 31.58 7.52
CA GLU A 145 -8.07 31.87 7.04
C GLU A 145 -7.98 31.60 5.53
N VAL A 146 -7.04 32.27 4.88
CA VAL A 146 -6.69 32.00 3.47
C VAL A 146 -5.40 31.17 3.45
N TYR A 147 -5.50 29.95 2.96
CA TYR A 147 -4.37 29.06 2.79
C TYR A 147 -3.85 29.11 1.36
N GLU A 148 -2.67 29.71 1.19
CA GLU A 148 -1.95 29.75 -0.08
C GLU A 148 -0.84 28.71 -0.10
N TYR A 149 -0.78 27.86 -1.13
CA TYR A 149 0.21 26.81 -1.23
C TYR A 149 0.65 26.54 -2.67
N ILE A 150 1.78 25.90 -2.79
CA ILE A 150 2.24 25.30 -4.03
C ILE A 150 2.21 23.78 -3.92
N LEU A 151 1.80 23.12 -5.00
CA LEU A 151 1.87 21.67 -5.15
C LEU A 151 2.78 21.38 -6.34
N VAL A 152 3.89 20.70 -6.08
CA VAL A 152 4.88 20.32 -7.11
C VAL A 152 4.76 18.83 -7.37
N CYS A 153 4.65 18.44 -8.65
CA CYS A 153 4.58 17.04 -9.06
C CYS A 153 5.65 16.75 -10.10
N ILE A 154 6.32 15.61 -9.98
CA ILE A 154 7.28 15.10 -10.95
C ILE A 154 6.71 13.81 -11.54
N ASN A 155 6.53 13.82 -12.86
CA ASN A 155 5.89 12.76 -13.61
C ASN A 155 6.85 12.19 -14.65
N PRO A 156 7.17 10.88 -14.66
CA PRO A 156 7.92 10.25 -15.73
C PRO A 156 7.23 10.45 -17.07
N VAL A 157 8.01 10.68 -18.12
CA VAL A 157 7.51 10.76 -19.50
C VAL A 157 8.14 9.66 -20.32
N THR A 158 7.30 8.77 -20.84
CA THR A 158 7.76 7.58 -21.55
C THR A 158 7.12 7.46 -22.92
N LEU A 159 7.81 6.78 -23.84
CA LEU A 159 7.22 6.46 -25.13
C LEU A 159 6.04 5.50 -24.98
N SER A 160 4.94 5.81 -25.63
CA SER A 160 3.78 4.92 -25.70
C SER A 160 4.17 3.53 -26.24
N LYS A 161 3.42 2.48 -25.87
CA LYS A 161 3.72 1.11 -26.28
C LYS A 161 3.74 1.00 -27.81
N ALA A 162 4.76 0.31 -28.35
CA ALA A 162 4.78 -0.07 -29.74
C ALA A 162 3.60 -1.00 -30.05
N ALA A 163 2.86 -0.69 -31.11
CA ALA A 163 1.69 -1.48 -31.53
C ALA A 163 1.45 -1.31 -33.04
N LEU A 164 0.65 -2.21 -33.61
CA LEU A 164 0.04 -1.99 -34.90
C LEU A 164 -1.21 -1.12 -34.73
N GLY A 165 -1.44 -0.22 -35.67
CA GLY A 165 -2.60 0.65 -35.70
C GLY A 165 -3.04 0.93 -37.12
N TYR A 166 -4.26 1.44 -37.27
CA TYR A 166 -4.74 1.93 -38.57
C TYR A 166 -4.09 3.30 -38.86
N LEU A 167 -3.39 3.38 -39.97
CA LEU A 167 -2.76 4.59 -40.48
C LEU A 167 -3.67 5.22 -41.50
N GLU A 168 -4.41 6.26 -41.11
CA GLU A 168 -5.42 6.91 -41.98
C GLU A 168 -4.82 7.45 -43.28
N ASP A 169 -3.65 8.09 -43.19
CA ASP A 169 -2.95 8.66 -44.36
C ASP A 169 -2.60 7.62 -45.43
N LYS A 170 -2.41 6.35 -45.01
CA LYS A 170 -2.02 5.24 -45.89
C LYS A 170 -3.14 4.22 -46.12
N ASN A 171 -4.26 4.40 -45.42
CA ASN A 171 -5.40 3.46 -45.42
C ASN A 171 -4.95 1.99 -45.25
N THR A 172 -4.07 1.75 -44.24
CA THR A 172 -3.50 0.40 -44.00
C THR A 172 -3.22 0.20 -42.52
N ILE A 173 -3.00 -1.06 -42.19
CA ILE A 173 -2.47 -1.43 -40.86
C ILE A 173 -0.94 -1.39 -40.90
N GLY A 174 -0.33 -0.66 -40.00
CA GLY A 174 1.11 -0.51 -39.91
C GLY A 174 1.61 -0.19 -38.49
N ALA A 175 2.91 0.00 -38.31
CA ALA A 175 3.48 0.40 -37.04
C ALA A 175 2.97 1.79 -36.64
N ARG A 176 2.37 1.87 -35.46
CA ARG A 176 1.89 3.13 -34.87
C ARG A 176 3.08 4.05 -34.53
N ILE A 177 2.93 5.33 -34.82
CA ILE A 177 3.83 6.36 -34.31
C ILE A 177 3.72 6.37 -32.78
N ARG A 178 4.86 6.38 -32.10
CA ARG A 178 4.92 6.41 -30.63
C ARG A 178 5.04 7.85 -30.17
N ASP A 179 4.14 8.22 -29.26
CA ASP A 179 4.11 9.52 -28.63
C ASP A 179 4.79 9.45 -27.25
N TRP A 180 5.36 10.57 -26.82
CA TRP A 180 5.82 10.76 -25.45
C TRP A 180 4.58 11.04 -24.57
N VAL A 181 4.38 10.21 -23.56
CA VAL A 181 3.19 10.26 -22.70
C VAL A 181 3.61 10.48 -21.25
N VAL A 182 2.98 11.47 -20.61
CA VAL A 182 3.17 11.74 -19.20
C VAL A 182 2.56 10.60 -18.39
N GLY A 183 3.37 9.98 -17.56
CA GLY A 183 3.00 8.89 -16.68
C GLY A 183 2.39 9.37 -15.35
N VAL A 184 2.15 8.40 -14.46
CA VAL A 184 1.65 8.68 -13.12
C VAL A 184 2.73 9.36 -12.30
N THR A 185 2.35 10.35 -11.46
CA THR A 185 3.25 11.06 -10.55
C THR A 185 4.13 10.08 -9.76
N ASP A 186 5.42 10.30 -9.81
CA ASP A 186 6.43 9.49 -9.12
C ASP A 186 6.71 10.03 -7.73
N THR A 187 7.02 11.32 -7.64
CA THR A 187 7.12 12.07 -6.39
C THR A 187 6.45 13.41 -6.51
N ALA A 188 6.01 13.96 -5.39
CA ALA A 188 5.40 15.28 -5.30
C ALA A 188 5.57 15.85 -3.89
N PHE A 189 5.36 17.15 -3.74
CA PHE A 189 5.25 17.77 -2.43
C PHE A 189 4.30 18.97 -2.46
N LEU A 190 3.70 19.22 -1.31
CA LEU A 190 2.80 20.33 -1.04
C LEU A 190 3.42 21.21 0.05
N PHE A 191 3.61 22.49 -0.23
CA PHE A 191 4.22 23.45 0.68
C PHE A 191 3.47 24.80 0.68
N PRO A 192 3.26 25.42 1.82
CA PRO A 192 3.38 24.92 3.20
C PRO A 192 2.43 23.76 3.50
N ALA A 193 2.66 23.01 4.58
CA ALA A 193 1.70 22.01 5.01
C ALA A 193 0.40 22.64 5.55
N PHE A 194 -0.69 21.87 5.54
CA PHE A 194 -2.00 22.26 6.03
C PHE A 194 -2.28 21.54 7.36
N ASN A 195 -1.64 22.00 8.43
CA ASN A 195 -1.76 21.42 9.76
C ASN A 195 -2.80 22.19 10.59
N GLU A 196 -3.65 21.45 11.32
CA GLU A 196 -4.71 22.03 12.15
C GLU A 196 -5.62 23.03 11.39
N ARG A 197 -5.79 22.76 10.10
CA ARG A 197 -6.52 23.62 9.14
C ARG A 197 -5.94 25.04 9.02
N SER A 198 -4.65 25.19 9.23
CA SER A 198 -3.89 26.43 9.12
C SER A 198 -2.61 26.24 8.32
N THR A 199 -2.00 27.36 7.92
CA THR A 199 -0.73 27.39 7.18
C THR A 199 0.43 27.06 8.08
N ASP A 200 1.07 25.92 7.86
CA ASP A 200 2.29 25.52 8.56
C ASP A 200 3.51 25.62 7.64
N ILE A 201 4.28 26.68 7.78
CA ILE A 201 5.48 26.96 6.98
C ILE A 201 6.70 26.11 7.38
N HIS A 202 6.67 25.48 8.56
CA HIS A 202 7.76 24.67 9.10
C HIS A 202 7.76 23.25 8.56
N SER A 203 6.68 22.85 7.86
CA SER A 203 6.55 21.51 7.33
C SER A 203 5.99 21.45 5.91
N THR A 204 6.18 20.32 5.29
CA THR A 204 5.71 19.98 3.93
C THR A 204 5.13 18.57 3.93
N LEU A 205 4.14 18.32 3.07
CA LEU A 205 3.64 16.98 2.80
C LEU A 205 4.26 16.48 1.51
N VAL A 206 5.02 15.40 1.57
CA VAL A 206 5.58 14.76 0.39
C VAL A 206 4.78 13.52 -0.01
N TYR A 207 4.76 13.24 -1.31
CA TYR A 207 4.19 12.03 -1.89
C TYR A 207 5.28 11.20 -2.55
N THR A 208 5.26 9.90 -2.33
CA THR A 208 6.04 8.93 -3.08
C THR A 208 5.17 7.82 -3.64
N LYS A 209 5.43 7.43 -4.89
CA LYS A 209 4.75 6.30 -5.53
C LYS A 209 5.26 4.97 -4.98
N ASN A 210 6.56 4.86 -4.75
CA ASN A 210 7.22 3.67 -4.23
C ASN A 210 7.65 3.87 -2.77
N ALA A 211 6.85 3.35 -1.84
CA ALA A 211 7.15 3.51 -0.42
C ALA A 211 8.33 2.64 0.08
N LYS A 212 8.79 1.64 -0.71
CA LYS A 212 9.98 0.84 -0.37
C LYS A 212 11.28 1.60 -0.67
N GLU A 213 11.26 2.36 -1.74
CA GLU A 213 12.39 3.15 -2.25
C GLU A 213 11.87 4.57 -2.54
N PRO A 214 11.55 5.35 -1.49
CA PRO A 214 11.12 6.73 -1.66
C PRO A 214 12.32 7.58 -2.11
N HIS A 215 12.04 8.76 -2.63
CA HIS A 215 13.08 9.70 -3.08
C HIS A 215 13.70 10.48 -1.89
N GLU A 216 14.33 9.79 -0.94
CA GLU A 216 14.90 10.38 0.27
C GLU A 216 15.99 11.42 -0.06
N GLU A 217 16.86 11.12 -1.02
CA GLU A 217 17.91 12.06 -1.46
C GLU A 217 17.31 13.38 -2.02
N PHE A 218 16.17 13.30 -2.70
CA PHE A 218 15.44 14.49 -3.14
C PHE A 218 14.83 15.25 -1.97
N TRP A 219 14.32 14.55 -0.95
CA TRP A 219 13.79 15.21 0.24
C TRP A 219 14.87 15.94 1.04
N GLU A 220 16.06 15.35 1.14
CA GLU A 220 17.20 15.96 1.84
C GLU A 220 17.87 17.06 0.98
N ASN A 221 18.28 16.73 -0.23
CA ASN A 221 19.06 17.63 -1.05
C ASN A 221 18.21 18.64 -1.83
N GLY A 222 17.00 18.23 -2.25
CA GLY A 222 16.08 19.08 -3.00
C GLY A 222 15.23 19.97 -2.11
N LEU A 223 14.63 19.41 -1.05
CA LEU A 223 13.77 20.18 -0.15
C LEU A 223 14.50 20.68 1.10
N GLY A 224 15.59 20.05 1.49
CA GLY A 224 16.31 20.38 2.73
C GLY A 224 15.61 19.83 3.98
N CYS A 225 14.70 18.89 3.83
CA CYS A 225 13.95 18.31 4.94
C CYS A 225 14.73 17.18 5.60
N LYS A 226 14.47 16.95 6.89
CA LYS A 226 14.94 15.74 7.56
C LYS A 226 14.11 14.55 7.08
N THR A 227 14.77 13.51 6.57
CA THR A 227 14.08 12.30 6.11
C THR A 227 13.49 11.50 7.26
N VAL A 228 12.38 10.84 6.98
CA VAL A 228 11.73 9.87 7.87
C VAL A 228 11.40 8.62 7.06
N GLN A 229 11.57 7.47 7.71
CA GLN A 229 11.27 6.20 7.09
C GLN A 229 9.77 6.02 6.87
N THR A 230 9.42 5.39 5.76
CA THR A 230 8.03 5.01 5.47
C THR A 230 7.58 3.85 6.35
N ALA A 231 6.27 3.69 6.56
CA ALA A 231 5.71 2.52 7.24
C ALA A 231 6.16 1.19 6.59
N THR A 232 6.27 1.16 5.25
CA THR A 232 6.77 -0.03 4.54
C THR A 232 8.24 -0.31 4.87
N GLN A 233 9.10 0.71 4.91
CA GLN A 233 10.52 0.54 5.28
C GLN A 233 10.68 0.09 6.72
N LYS A 234 9.94 0.69 7.66
CA LYS A 234 9.94 0.29 9.07
C LYS A 234 9.52 -1.18 9.24
N LYS A 235 8.42 -1.57 8.59
CA LYS A 235 7.93 -2.94 8.60
C LYS A 235 8.95 -3.92 8.02
N ASP A 236 9.45 -3.64 6.79
CA ASP A 236 10.42 -4.51 6.12
C ASP A 236 11.72 -4.63 6.96
N ALA A 237 12.16 -3.56 7.64
CA ALA A 237 13.30 -3.58 8.56
C ALA A 237 13.03 -4.47 9.77
N PHE A 238 11.89 -4.32 10.43
CA PHE A 238 11.50 -5.14 11.58
C PHE A 238 11.42 -6.63 11.22
N GLU A 239 10.73 -6.98 10.13
CA GLU A 239 10.66 -8.36 9.63
C GLU A 239 12.04 -8.94 9.34
N ASN A 240 12.93 -8.16 8.71
CA ASN A 240 14.30 -8.59 8.42
C ASN A 240 15.11 -8.84 9.71
N MET A 241 14.94 -8.03 10.76
CA MET A 241 15.60 -8.26 12.04
C MET A 241 15.20 -9.60 12.64
N VAL A 242 13.89 -9.93 12.61
CA VAL A 242 13.37 -11.22 13.09
C VAL A 242 13.95 -12.39 12.26
N VAL A 243 13.85 -12.30 10.93
CA VAL A 243 14.33 -13.35 10.02
C VAL A 243 15.84 -13.60 10.17
N GLN A 244 16.66 -12.55 10.23
CA GLN A 244 18.11 -12.67 10.40
C GLN A 244 18.51 -13.29 11.74
N ALA A 245 17.80 -12.99 12.82
CA ALA A 245 18.07 -13.57 14.12
C ALA A 245 17.61 -15.05 14.22
N MET A 246 16.54 -15.39 13.51
CA MET A 246 16.05 -16.80 13.49
C MET A 246 16.92 -17.72 12.67
N GLY A 247 17.57 -17.24 11.62
CA GLY A 247 18.44 -18.00 10.75
C GLY A 247 17.83 -18.27 9.37
N PRO A 248 18.21 -19.39 8.69
CA PRO A 248 17.80 -19.61 7.31
C PRO A 248 16.28 -19.68 7.15
N ASP A 249 15.82 -19.17 6.01
CA ASP A 249 14.40 -19.13 5.62
C ASP A 249 13.84 -20.56 5.45
N ASN A 250 13.22 -21.09 6.50
CA ASN A 250 12.52 -22.37 6.55
C ASN A 250 11.06 -22.17 7.00
N GLU A 251 10.26 -23.24 7.02
CA GLU A 251 8.86 -23.16 7.46
C GLU A 251 8.73 -22.66 8.92
N ASP A 252 9.62 -23.12 9.82
CA ASP A 252 9.58 -22.70 11.22
C ASP A 252 9.85 -21.20 11.39
N THR A 253 10.79 -20.63 10.62
CA THR A 253 11.06 -19.18 10.63
C THR A 253 9.86 -18.39 10.13
N LYS A 254 9.20 -18.86 9.06
CA LYS A 254 7.99 -18.22 8.53
C LYS A 254 6.85 -18.25 9.53
N ASP A 255 6.63 -19.40 10.16
CA ASP A 255 5.60 -19.56 11.18
C ASP A 255 5.86 -18.64 12.38
N THR A 256 7.11 -18.52 12.82
CA THR A 256 7.49 -17.59 13.90
C THR A 256 7.21 -16.14 13.53
N VAL A 257 7.53 -15.71 12.31
CA VAL A 257 7.20 -14.34 11.83
C VAL A 257 5.70 -14.10 11.86
N LEU A 258 4.89 -15.09 11.47
CA LEU A 258 3.43 -14.97 11.54
C LEU A 258 2.92 -14.84 12.98
N ASP A 259 3.52 -15.57 13.92
CA ASP A 259 3.16 -15.50 15.34
C ASP A 259 3.57 -14.17 15.95
N VAL A 260 4.75 -13.60 15.60
CA VAL A 260 5.16 -12.25 16.00
C VAL A 260 4.18 -11.19 15.49
N GLN A 261 3.74 -11.29 14.24
CA GLN A 261 2.77 -10.36 13.66
C GLN A 261 1.40 -10.48 14.34
N GLN A 262 1.00 -11.69 14.77
CA GLN A 262 -0.23 -11.87 15.54
C GLN A 262 -0.14 -11.21 16.91
N ASN A 263 0.95 -11.44 17.65
CA ASN A 263 1.16 -10.85 18.96
C ASN A 263 1.20 -9.32 18.88
N LEU A 264 1.84 -8.77 17.84
CA LEU A 264 1.85 -7.33 17.58
C LEU A 264 0.43 -6.79 17.32
N ASN A 265 -0.39 -7.52 16.54
CA ASN A 265 -1.78 -7.14 16.32
C ASN A 265 -2.60 -7.14 17.61
N ASP A 266 -2.45 -8.18 18.43
CA ASP A 266 -3.16 -8.33 19.68
C ASP A 266 -2.75 -7.22 20.67
N TYR A 267 -1.46 -6.88 20.74
CA TYR A 267 -0.97 -5.73 21.50
C TYR A 267 -1.61 -4.42 21.03
N ILE A 268 -1.64 -4.17 19.71
CA ILE A 268 -2.26 -2.97 19.13
C ILE A 268 -3.76 -2.89 19.52
N GLU A 269 -4.50 -3.98 19.47
CA GLU A 269 -5.92 -3.99 19.83
C GLU A 269 -6.13 -3.65 21.32
N ILE A 270 -5.26 -4.14 22.20
CA ILE A 270 -5.31 -3.83 23.64
C ILE A 270 -4.97 -2.35 23.88
N GLU A 271 -3.93 -1.83 23.22
CA GLU A 271 -3.51 -0.44 23.44
C GLU A 271 -4.50 0.57 22.83
N LYS A 272 -5.19 0.24 21.73
CA LYS A 272 -6.25 1.08 21.16
C LYS A 272 -7.38 1.41 22.12
N GLU A 273 -7.66 0.51 23.06
CA GLU A 273 -8.70 0.75 24.08
C GLU A 273 -8.26 1.79 25.14
N LYS A 274 -6.93 2.05 25.27
CA LYS A 274 -6.35 2.92 26.27
C LYS A 274 -6.04 4.33 25.75
N VAL A 275 -5.94 4.50 24.44
CA VAL A 275 -5.58 5.78 23.80
C VAL A 275 -6.78 6.41 23.09
N GLU A 276 -6.67 7.71 22.83
CA GLU A 276 -7.69 8.43 22.04
C GLU A 276 -7.77 7.86 20.62
N LYS A 277 -8.94 7.99 20.02
CA LYS A 277 -9.18 7.50 18.66
C LYS A 277 -8.21 8.15 17.67
N ASP A 278 -7.54 7.32 16.89
CA ASP A 278 -6.53 7.69 15.89
C ASP A 278 -5.20 8.23 16.49
N ALA A 279 -4.95 8.08 17.79
CA ALA A 279 -3.64 8.39 18.39
C ALA A 279 -2.59 7.31 18.02
N PRO A 280 -1.32 7.69 17.81
CA PRO A 280 -0.25 6.74 17.54
C PRO A 280 0.05 5.88 18.77
N ILE A 281 0.36 4.60 18.56
CA ILE A 281 0.78 3.65 19.59
C ILE A 281 2.27 3.40 19.38
N PHE A 282 3.10 4.14 20.10
CA PHE A 282 4.56 3.97 20.01
C PHE A 282 4.99 2.68 20.69
N ILE A 283 5.95 1.99 20.06
CA ILE A 283 6.50 0.73 20.54
C ILE A 283 8.02 0.87 20.71
N ASP A 284 8.53 0.43 21.84
CA ASP A 284 9.96 0.40 22.17
C ASP A 284 10.52 -1.03 22.15
N GLY A 285 11.82 -1.16 22.35
CA GLY A 285 12.51 -2.44 22.35
C GLY A 285 12.09 -3.37 23.48
N GLU A 286 11.61 -2.85 24.62
CA GLU A 286 11.16 -3.70 25.74
C GLU A 286 9.87 -4.42 25.36
N VAL A 287 8.91 -3.71 24.81
CA VAL A 287 7.66 -4.30 24.30
C VAL A 287 7.94 -5.27 23.16
N VAL A 288 8.86 -4.92 22.24
CA VAL A 288 9.26 -5.83 21.16
C VAL A 288 9.82 -7.13 21.72
N GLU A 289 10.70 -7.09 22.73
CA GLU A 289 11.26 -8.29 23.36
C GLU A 289 10.18 -9.18 23.99
N GLU A 290 9.17 -8.58 24.64
CA GLU A 290 8.01 -9.32 25.18
C GLU A 290 7.24 -10.04 24.06
N LEU A 291 6.87 -9.33 22.98
CA LEU A 291 6.14 -9.91 21.85
C LEU A 291 6.91 -11.05 21.15
N LEU A 292 8.22 -10.91 21.04
CA LEU A 292 9.10 -11.94 20.48
C LEU A 292 9.15 -13.20 21.37
N THR A 293 9.23 -13.01 22.69
CA THR A 293 9.27 -14.10 23.65
C THR A 293 7.93 -14.87 23.68
N GLU A 294 6.82 -14.14 23.61
CA GLU A 294 5.48 -14.74 23.49
C GLU A 294 5.28 -15.53 22.18
N ALA A 295 5.96 -15.12 21.10
CA ALA A 295 6.00 -15.86 19.85
C ALA A 295 6.93 -17.11 19.90
N GLY A 296 7.52 -17.42 21.06
CA GLY A 296 8.38 -18.58 21.27
C GLY A 296 9.84 -18.39 20.80
N ILE A 297 10.26 -17.16 20.55
CA ILE A 297 11.65 -16.85 20.22
C ILE A 297 12.51 -16.97 21.49
N PRO A 298 13.66 -17.70 21.45
CA PRO A 298 14.55 -17.81 22.60
C PRO A 298 15.05 -16.45 23.09
N GLU A 299 15.11 -16.25 24.40
CA GLU A 299 15.47 -14.99 25.09
C GLU A 299 16.72 -14.31 24.51
N GLN A 300 17.81 -15.08 24.28
CA GLN A 300 19.05 -14.56 23.69
C GLN A 300 18.87 -13.99 22.27
N LYS A 301 17.93 -14.54 21.49
CA LYS A 301 17.62 -14.03 20.15
C LYS A 301 16.70 -12.82 20.24
N ALA A 302 15.73 -12.82 21.15
CA ALA A 302 14.84 -11.71 21.41
C ALA A 302 15.61 -10.47 21.86
N GLU A 303 16.55 -10.62 22.81
CA GLU A 303 17.47 -9.57 23.27
C GLU A 303 18.28 -8.96 22.11
N ARG A 304 18.82 -9.81 21.22
CA ARG A 304 19.56 -9.33 20.05
C ARG A 304 18.67 -8.56 19.05
N ILE A 305 17.42 -9.00 18.86
CA ILE A 305 16.46 -8.28 17.99
C ILE A 305 16.13 -6.94 18.64
N LYS A 306 15.89 -6.89 19.93
CA LYS A 306 15.68 -5.67 20.70
C LYS A 306 16.84 -4.68 20.52
N GLU A 307 18.09 -5.11 20.73
CA GLU A 307 19.27 -4.25 20.53
C GLU A 307 19.34 -3.69 19.09
N ASN A 308 19.04 -4.52 18.09
CA ASN A 308 19.00 -4.05 16.69
C ASN A 308 17.84 -3.08 16.44
N PHE A 309 16.69 -3.31 17.08
CA PHE A 309 15.52 -2.44 17.01
C PHE A 309 15.81 -1.07 17.63
N ASP A 310 16.35 -1.04 18.84
CA ASP A 310 16.72 0.19 19.56
C ASP A 310 17.78 0.99 18.78
N ASN A 311 18.79 0.32 18.22
CA ASN A 311 19.80 0.96 17.38
C ASN A 311 19.26 1.49 16.04
N PHE A 312 18.24 0.87 15.47
CA PHE A 312 17.68 1.27 14.19
C PHE A 312 16.71 2.44 14.31
N PHE A 313 15.89 2.45 15.35
CA PHE A 313 14.89 3.47 15.55
C PHE A 313 15.39 4.62 16.46
N GLU A 314 16.43 4.39 17.27
CA GLU A 314 17.03 5.38 18.20
C GLU A 314 15.95 6.16 18.96
N ASP A 315 15.97 7.49 18.85
CA ASP A 315 14.99 8.37 19.51
C ASP A 315 13.65 8.48 18.75
N ASN A 316 13.51 7.81 17.58
CA ASN A 316 12.35 7.94 16.69
C ASN A 316 11.50 6.67 16.71
N LEU A 317 10.91 6.38 17.86
CA LEU A 317 10.10 5.17 18.05
C LEU A 317 8.99 5.04 17.01
N PRO A 318 8.83 3.86 16.39
CA PRO A 318 7.79 3.64 15.38
C PRO A 318 6.40 3.52 16.01
N ASP A 319 5.37 3.92 15.26
CA ASP A 319 4.00 3.50 15.56
C ASP A 319 3.88 1.99 15.29
N ALA A 320 3.34 1.24 16.24
CA ALA A 320 3.13 -0.20 16.13
C ALA A 320 2.34 -0.59 14.88
N ASN A 321 1.39 0.25 14.46
CA ASN A 321 0.65 0.06 13.22
C ASN A 321 1.54 0.11 11.97
N ASP A 322 2.67 0.83 12.00
CA ASP A 322 3.63 0.89 10.88
C ASP A 322 4.45 -0.40 10.72
N LEU A 323 4.53 -1.23 11.78
CA LEU A 323 5.24 -2.51 11.79
C LEU A 323 4.36 -3.70 11.41
N LEU A 324 3.03 -3.51 11.37
CA LEU A 324 2.06 -4.57 11.16
C LEU A 324 1.93 -4.93 9.67
N ASP A 325 2.03 -6.24 9.35
CA ASP A 325 1.75 -6.76 8.01
C ASP A 325 0.38 -7.43 7.92
N SER A 326 -0.57 -6.74 7.32
CA SER A 326 -1.92 -7.27 7.09
C SER A 326 -1.96 -8.53 6.21
N ARG A 327 -0.91 -8.81 5.42
CA ARG A 327 -0.81 -10.04 4.64
C ARG A 327 -0.37 -11.19 5.51
N ALA A 328 0.58 -10.95 6.43
CA ALA A 328 1.00 -11.94 7.40
C ALA A 328 -0.17 -12.37 8.30
N LEU A 329 -0.98 -11.44 8.77
CA LEU A 329 -2.19 -11.76 9.56
C LEU A 329 -3.15 -12.69 8.80
N LYS A 330 -3.46 -12.37 7.54
CA LYS A 330 -4.32 -13.25 6.71
C LYS A 330 -3.71 -14.64 6.49
N ASN A 331 -2.41 -14.70 6.28
CA ASN A 331 -1.71 -15.97 6.14
C ASN A 331 -1.75 -16.78 7.43
N ASN A 332 -1.66 -16.10 8.59
CA ASN A 332 -1.79 -16.74 9.89
C ASN A 332 -3.19 -17.29 10.13
N GLU A 333 -4.23 -16.54 9.81
CA GLU A 333 -5.62 -17.04 9.87
C GLU A 333 -5.79 -18.33 9.07
N ILE A 334 -5.30 -18.36 7.82
CA ILE A 334 -5.35 -19.54 6.95
C ILE A 334 -4.54 -20.72 7.56
N ARG A 335 -3.37 -20.43 8.14
CA ARG A 335 -2.52 -21.45 8.81
C ARG A 335 -3.27 -22.09 9.98
N VAL A 336 -3.87 -21.27 10.84
CA VAL A 336 -4.63 -21.73 12.02
C VAL A 336 -5.84 -22.55 11.60
N GLU A 337 -6.62 -22.08 10.62
CA GLU A 337 -7.77 -22.81 10.07
C GLU A 337 -7.34 -24.16 9.48
N LYS A 338 -6.26 -24.19 8.68
CA LYS A 338 -5.72 -25.42 8.12
C LYS A 338 -5.29 -26.42 9.21
N LYS A 339 -4.66 -25.94 10.27
CA LYS A 339 -4.23 -26.78 11.41
C LYS A 339 -5.45 -27.37 12.12
N GLN A 340 -6.46 -26.56 12.41
CA GLN A 340 -7.70 -27.04 13.02
C GLN A 340 -8.42 -28.09 12.17
N LEU A 341 -8.46 -27.90 10.84
CA LEU A 341 -9.04 -28.87 9.92
C LEU A 341 -8.24 -30.17 9.90
N GLN A 342 -6.91 -30.10 9.93
CA GLN A 342 -6.05 -31.29 10.00
C GLN A 342 -6.24 -32.06 11.31
N GLU A 343 -6.30 -31.38 12.45
CA GLU A 343 -6.59 -31.98 13.74
C GLU A 343 -7.96 -32.68 13.74
N LYS A 344 -8.96 -32.03 13.17
CA LYS A 344 -10.31 -32.61 13.04
C LYS A 344 -10.34 -33.84 12.11
N VAL A 345 -9.55 -33.82 11.02
CA VAL A 345 -9.43 -35.00 10.13
C VAL A 345 -8.78 -36.16 10.89
N VAL A 346 -7.72 -35.91 11.66
CA VAL A 346 -7.06 -36.93 12.48
C VAL A 346 -8.03 -37.50 13.52
N GLU A 347 -8.77 -36.64 14.22
CA GLU A 347 -9.77 -37.06 15.21
C GLU A 347 -10.85 -37.94 14.57
N LEU A 348 -11.42 -37.51 13.44
CA LEU A 348 -12.43 -38.29 12.72
C LEU A 348 -11.89 -39.61 12.19
N THR A 349 -10.64 -39.62 11.72
CA THR A 349 -9.97 -40.86 11.28
C THR A 349 -9.83 -41.82 12.43
N ASN A 350 -9.35 -41.40 13.60
CA ASN A 350 -9.25 -42.20 14.81
C ASN A 350 -10.63 -42.75 15.24
N GLN A 351 -11.67 -41.96 15.22
CA GLN A 351 -13.05 -42.39 15.53
C GLN A 351 -13.55 -43.47 14.55
N LEU A 352 -13.22 -43.36 13.26
CA LEU A 352 -13.56 -44.37 12.25
C LEU A 352 -12.75 -45.67 12.42
N GLU A 353 -11.48 -45.59 12.85
CA GLU A 353 -10.64 -46.75 13.21
C GLU A 353 -11.22 -47.46 14.45
N GLU A 354 -11.55 -46.73 15.52
CA GLU A 354 -12.14 -47.27 16.72
C GLU A 354 -13.51 -47.92 16.47
N ALA A 355 -14.28 -47.36 15.55
CA ALA A 355 -15.56 -47.93 15.12
C ALA A 355 -15.38 -49.14 14.18
N GLY A 356 -14.14 -49.51 13.80
CA GLY A 356 -13.82 -50.62 12.91
C GLY A 356 -14.25 -50.45 11.46
N ILE A 357 -14.49 -49.20 11.05
CA ILE A 357 -14.95 -48.84 9.68
C ILE A 357 -13.76 -48.77 8.72
N ILE A 358 -12.61 -48.30 9.20
CA ILE A 358 -11.35 -48.23 8.43
C ILE A 358 -10.22 -48.91 9.18
N GLN A 359 -9.17 -49.36 8.45
CA GLN A 359 -7.92 -49.86 9.05
C GLN A 359 -6.92 -48.69 9.24
N LYS A 360 -5.81 -48.98 9.99
CA LYS A 360 -4.74 -47.98 10.22
C LYS A 360 -4.07 -47.45 8.93
N ASP A 361 -4.20 -48.17 7.83
CA ASP A 361 -3.71 -47.75 6.52
C ASP A 361 -4.78 -46.93 5.73
N GLY A 362 -5.94 -46.64 6.33
CA GLY A 362 -7.06 -45.93 5.73
C GLY A 362 -7.91 -46.80 4.80
N SER A 363 -7.63 -48.09 4.67
CA SER A 363 -8.44 -48.98 3.84
C SER A 363 -9.70 -49.44 4.58
N SER A 364 -10.81 -49.59 3.86
CA SER A 364 -12.05 -50.14 4.45
C SER A 364 -11.94 -51.66 4.66
N THR A 365 -12.32 -52.12 5.86
CA THR A 365 -12.37 -53.56 6.18
C THR A 365 -13.59 -54.28 5.60
N ASP A 366 -14.62 -53.51 5.29
CA ASP A 366 -15.91 -54.03 4.81
C ASP A 366 -16.26 -53.53 3.40
N ILE A 367 -16.96 -54.41 2.68
CA ILE A 367 -17.60 -53.99 1.43
C ILE A 367 -18.92 -53.29 1.79
N ILE A 368 -18.92 -51.96 1.74
CA ILE A 368 -20.11 -51.16 2.00
C ILE A 368 -20.86 -50.95 0.70
N ILE A 369 -22.08 -51.49 0.62
CA ILE A 369 -22.99 -51.31 -0.52
C ILE A 369 -24.18 -50.49 -0.05
N LYS A 370 -24.40 -49.35 -0.69
CA LYS A 370 -25.59 -48.52 -0.45
C LYS A 370 -26.66 -48.87 -1.48
N VAL A 371 -27.76 -49.40 -1.01
CA VAL A 371 -28.94 -49.70 -1.83
C VAL A 371 -30.13 -48.94 -1.28
N ASP A 372 -31.15 -48.74 -2.11
CA ASP A 372 -32.43 -48.17 -1.70
C ASP A 372 -33.00 -49.00 -0.53
N PRO A 373 -33.50 -48.38 0.56
CA PRO A 373 -34.06 -49.05 1.72
C PRO A 373 -35.15 -50.10 1.33
N GLU A 374 -35.90 -49.85 0.28
CA GLU A 374 -36.94 -50.79 -0.22
C GLU A 374 -36.35 -52.06 -0.84
N LYS A 375 -35.11 -51.96 -1.39
CA LYS A 375 -34.41 -53.08 -2.06
C LYS A 375 -33.44 -53.84 -1.16
N VAL A 376 -33.26 -53.44 0.07
CA VAL A 376 -32.34 -54.14 1.01
C VAL A 376 -32.72 -55.61 1.19
N SER A 377 -34.02 -55.94 1.20
CA SER A 377 -34.52 -57.30 1.34
C SER A 377 -34.26 -58.19 0.12
N GLU A 378 -33.94 -57.61 -1.03
CA GLU A 378 -33.66 -58.31 -2.28
C GLU A 378 -32.16 -58.63 -2.48
N VAL A 379 -31.28 -58.03 -1.63
CA VAL A 379 -29.86 -58.29 -1.67
C VAL A 379 -29.58 -59.71 -1.09
N THR A 380 -29.02 -60.56 -1.96
CA THR A 380 -28.78 -61.97 -1.60
C THR A 380 -27.32 -62.36 -1.81
N LYS A 381 -26.87 -63.37 -1.00
CA LYS A 381 -25.58 -64.05 -1.26
C LYS A 381 -25.83 -65.26 -2.09
N GLN A 382 -25.24 -65.35 -3.30
CA GLN A 382 -25.38 -66.49 -4.21
C GLN A 382 -24.01 -66.95 -4.69
N PHE A 383 -23.92 -68.24 -5.08
CA PHE A 383 -22.76 -68.80 -5.76
C PHE A 383 -22.91 -68.59 -7.26
N VAL A 384 -22.06 -67.79 -7.85
CA VAL A 384 -21.97 -67.57 -9.29
C VAL A 384 -20.59 -68.01 -9.75
N ASP A 385 -20.54 -68.97 -10.68
CA ASP A 385 -19.32 -69.58 -11.25
C ASP A 385 -18.32 -70.08 -10.18
N GLY A 386 -18.85 -70.69 -9.11
CA GLY A 386 -18.06 -71.24 -8.04
C GLY A 386 -17.53 -70.27 -7.03
N ARG A 387 -17.91 -68.99 -7.09
CA ARG A 387 -17.53 -67.92 -6.15
C ARG A 387 -18.74 -67.42 -5.42
N GLN A 388 -18.57 -67.04 -4.14
CA GLN A 388 -19.61 -66.43 -3.36
C GLN A 388 -19.73 -64.95 -3.73
N CYS A 389 -20.85 -64.51 -4.26
CA CYS A 389 -21.13 -63.18 -4.71
C CYS A 389 -22.30 -62.57 -3.94
N ILE A 390 -22.29 -61.24 -3.82
CA ILE A 390 -23.43 -60.46 -3.37
C ILE A 390 -24.19 -60.07 -4.64
N VAL A 391 -25.44 -60.44 -4.75
CA VAL A 391 -26.27 -60.16 -5.90
C VAL A 391 -27.32 -59.10 -5.48
N ILE A 392 -27.36 -58.03 -6.25
CA ILE A 392 -28.29 -56.91 -6.08
C ILE A 392 -29.11 -56.84 -7.36
N PRO A 393 -30.40 -57.01 -7.29
CA PRO A 393 -31.28 -56.82 -8.45
C PRO A 393 -31.27 -55.35 -8.86
N VAL A 394 -30.98 -55.08 -10.15
CA VAL A 394 -31.04 -53.72 -10.76
C VAL A 394 -32.15 -53.69 -11.77
N SER A 395 -32.94 -52.63 -11.81
CA SER A 395 -33.95 -52.37 -12.83
C SER A 395 -33.38 -51.40 -13.87
N ASP A 396 -34.02 -51.32 -15.05
CA ASP A 396 -33.60 -50.42 -16.13
C ASP A 396 -33.52 -48.92 -15.74
N ALA A 397 -34.08 -48.57 -14.60
CA ALA A 397 -34.00 -47.22 -14.06
C ALA A 397 -32.85 -46.97 -13.05
N ASP A 398 -32.11 -48.02 -12.65
CA ASP A 398 -31.03 -47.95 -11.67
C ASP A 398 -29.68 -47.83 -12.40
N SER A 399 -28.79 -46.98 -11.90
CA SER A 399 -27.39 -46.95 -12.36
C SER A 399 -26.49 -47.63 -11.32
N ALA A 400 -25.70 -48.61 -11.73
CA ALA A 400 -24.71 -49.24 -10.86
C ALA A 400 -23.33 -48.63 -11.12
N ARG A 401 -22.65 -48.22 -10.05
CA ARG A 401 -21.30 -47.65 -10.12
C ARG A 401 -20.39 -48.31 -9.12
N VAL A 402 -19.15 -48.64 -9.52
CA VAL A 402 -18.10 -49.13 -8.65
C VAL A 402 -16.94 -48.14 -8.72
N ASN A 403 -16.54 -47.55 -7.61
CA ASN A 403 -15.51 -46.51 -7.51
C ASN A 403 -15.72 -45.31 -8.45
N GLY A 404 -16.99 -45.00 -8.78
CA GLY A 404 -17.35 -43.87 -9.65
C GLY A 404 -17.48 -44.24 -11.14
N GLU A 405 -17.09 -45.45 -11.56
CA GLU A 405 -17.26 -45.95 -12.92
C GLU A 405 -18.59 -46.70 -13.04
N GLU A 406 -19.32 -46.45 -14.11
CA GLU A 406 -20.59 -47.07 -14.42
C GLU A 406 -20.36 -48.51 -14.88
N ILE A 407 -21.11 -49.48 -14.32
CA ILE A 407 -21.03 -50.88 -14.72
C ILE A 407 -22.16 -51.11 -15.70
N GLU A 408 -21.84 -51.58 -16.95
CA GLU A 408 -22.82 -52.00 -17.94
C GLU A 408 -23.45 -53.35 -17.59
#